data_f1442301ec618700e9594f00b4e88771
#
_entry.id   f1442301ec618700e9594f00b4e88771
#
_cell.length_a   1.000
_cell.length_b   1.000
_cell.length_c   1.000
_cell.angle_alpha   90.00
_cell.angle_beta   90.00
_cell.angle_gamma   90.00
#
_symmetry.space_group_name_H-M   'P 1'
#
loop_
_entity.id
_entity.type
_entity.pdbx_description
1 polymer ?
#
loop_
_entity_poly.entity_id
_entity_poly.type
_entity_poly.pdbx_seq_one_letter_code
_entity_poly.pdbx_strand_id
1 'polypeptide(L)'
;MQNISEIEELIKLISKLPGLGPKSAKRIVLKLINNREELIKPMAKNLAEIYKDISRCKNCGSLKSNSKGCDGCENNKNKFNKICVVENIADQWSIESSSVYQGYFHILGGTLSSLNNEKKEDLLIDSLVERVKKENVDEVILATSATVEGQTTAFYIQDSLKLSLIHI
;
A
#
# COMPACT_ATOMS: atom_id res chain seq x y z
N MET A 1 -23.10 -34.59 -5.85
CA MET A 1 -21.75 -34.00 -5.92
C MET A 1 -21.09 -34.25 -4.58
N GLN A 2 -19.93 -34.89 -4.57
CA GLN A 2 -19.14 -34.98 -3.32
C GLN A 2 -18.71 -33.53 -2.98
N ASN A 3 -19.23 -32.99 -1.88
CA ASN A 3 -18.79 -31.71 -1.34
C ASN A 3 -17.44 -31.93 -0.69
N ILE A 4 -16.39 -31.56 -1.38
CA ILE A 4 -15.02 -31.55 -0.83
C ILE A 4 -14.90 -30.18 -0.15
N SER A 5 -14.94 -30.17 1.19
CA SER A 5 -15.00 -28.95 2.01
C SER A 5 -13.87 -27.98 1.71
N GLU A 6 -12.65 -28.46 1.44
CA GLU A 6 -11.46 -27.68 1.13
C GLU A 6 -11.59 -26.90 -0.20
N ILE A 7 -12.25 -27.53 -1.18
CA ILE A 7 -12.51 -26.85 -2.49
C ILE A 7 -13.52 -25.74 -2.30
N GLU A 8 -14.59 -25.97 -1.53
CA GLU A 8 -15.61 -24.97 -1.27
C GLU A 8 -15.07 -23.80 -0.46
N GLU A 9 -14.21 -24.07 0.51
CA GLU A 9 -13.54 -23.05 1.31
C GLU A 9 -12.63 -22.18 0.46
N LEU A 10 -11.82 -22.78 -0.41
CA LEU A 10 -10.96 -22.05 -1.35
C LEU A 10 -11.78 -21.20 -2.33
N ILE A 11 -12.91 -21.73 -2.85
CA ILE A 11 -13.83 -20.96 -3.69
C ILE A 11 -14.37 -19.74 -2.95
N LYS A 12 -14.77 -19.89 -1.68
CA LYS A 12 -15.25 -18.78 -0.85
C LYS A 12 -14.16 -17.72 -0.63
N LEU A 13 -12.93 -18.13 -0.37
CA LEU A 13 -11.80 -17.21 -0.20
C LEU A 13 -11.51 -16.43 -1.48
N ILE A 14 -11.42 -17.11 -2.62
CA ILE A 14 -11.16 -16.47 -3.92
C ILE A 14 -12.33 -15.53 -4.31
N SER A 15 -13.57 -15.90 -3.96
CA SER A 15 -14.73 -15.05 -4.24
C SER A 15 -14.75 -13.73 -3.45
N LYS A 16 -13.96 -13.60 -2.40
CA LYS A 16 -13.80 -12.35 -1.64
C LYS A 16 -12.85 -11.35 -2.32
N LEU A 17 -12.10 -11.80 -3.32
CA LEU A 17 -11.19 -10.91 -4.04
C LEU A 17 -11.98 -9.98 -4.97
N PRO A 18 -11.59 -8.71 -5.09
CA PRO A 18 -12.29 -7.74 -5.92
C PRO A 18 -12.36 -8.19 -7.38
N GLY A 19 -13.52 -8.04 -8.00
CA GLY A 19 -13.76 -8.47 -9.39
C GLY A 19 -13.98 -9.97 -9.61
N LEU A 20 -13.89 -10.80 -8.56
CA LEU A 20 -14.09 -12.23 -8.65
C LEU A 20 -15.40 -12.68 -7.99
N GLY A 21 -16.37 -13.03 -8.84
CA GLY A 21 -17.62 -13.67 -8.38
C GLY A 21 -17.46 -15.18 -8.20
N PRO A 22 -18.48 -15.86 -7.59
CA PRO A 22 -18.46 -17.30 -7.32
C PRO A 22 -18.19 -18.17 -8.56
N LYS A 23 -18.72 -17.77 -9.74
CA LYS A 23 -18.53 -18.48 -11.00
C LYS A 23 -17.08 -18.45 -11.47
N SER A 24 -16.45 -17.27 -11.38
CA SER A 24 -15.03 -17.09 -11.72
C SER A 24 -14.13 -17.82 -10.71
N ALA A 25 -14.43 -17.73 -9.43
CA ALA A 25 -13.71 -18.43 -8.38
C ALA A 25 -13.70 -19.96 -8.59
N LYS A 26 -14.84 -20.56 -8.92
CA LYS A 26 -14.92 -21.99 -9.27
C LYS A 26 -14.00 -22.36 -10.43
N ARG A 27 -13.97 -21.55 -11.49
CA ARG A 27 -13.10 -21.78 -12.66
C ARG A 27 -11.61 -21.69 -12.29
N ILE A 28 -11.25 -20.71 -11.45
CA ILE A 28 -9.87 -20.53 -10.96
C ILE A 28 -9.46 -21.75 -10.14
N VAL A 29 -10.28 -22.17 -9.16
CA VAL A 29 -9.95 -23.33 -8.31
C VAL A 29 -9.78 -24.61 -9.15
N LEU A 30 -10.64 -24.85 -10.13
CA LEU A 30 -10.48 -26.01 -11.03
C LEU A 30 -9.17 -25.93 -11.83
N LYS A 31 -8.80 -24.74 -12.32
CA LYS A 31 -7.52 -24.55 -13.03
C LYS A 31 -6.34 -24.79 -12.10
N LEU A 32 -6.40 -24.36 -10.86
CA LEU A 32 -5.37 -24.58 -9.85
C LEU A 32 -5.19 -26.08 -9.58
N ILE A 33 -6.29 -26.80 -9.36
CA ILE A 33 -6.27 -28.24 -9.08
C ILE A 33 -5.67 -29.04 -10.26
N ASN A 34 -5.99 -28.66 -11.49
CA ASN A 34 -5.46 -29.32 -12.68
C ASN A 34 -3.97 -29.02 -12.92
N ASN A 35 -3.42 -27.95 -12.32
CA ASN A 35 -2.03 -27.55 -12.49
C ASN A 35 -1.32 -27.41 -11.13
N ARG A 36 -1.40 -28.45 -10.30
CA ARG A 36 -0.95 -28.44 -8.90
C ARG A 36 0.51 -28.06 -8.73
N GLU A 37 1.40 -28.70 -9.49
CA GLU A 37 2.85 -28.47 -9.35
C GLU A 37 3.26 -27.09 -9.89
N GLU A 38 2.63 -26.64 -10.97
CA GLU A 38 2.98 -25.38 -11.62
C GLU A 38 2.33 -24.16 -10.99
N LEU A 39 1.14 -24.31 -10.39
CA LEU A 39 0.40 -23.18 -9.82
C LEU A 39 0.23 -23.28 -8.31
N ILE A 40 -0.35 -24.34 -7.76
CA ILE A 40 -0.66 -24.41 -6.33
C ILE A 40 0.62 -24.35 -5.48
N LYS A 41 1.59 -25.18 -5.81
CA LYS A 41 2.82 -25.31 -5.04
C LYS A 41 3.61 -24.00 -4.93
N PRO A 42 3.94 -23.30 -6.03
CA PRO A 42 4.62 -22.00 -5.94
C PRO A 42 3.74 -20.91 -5.33
N MET A 43 2.42 -20.90 -5.62
CA MET A 43 1.52 -19.92 -4.99
C MET A 43 1.45 -20.09 -3.48
N ALA A 44 1.28 -21.31 -3.00
CA ALA A 44 1.22 -21.59 -1.56
C ALA A 44 2.51 -21.16 -0.85
N LYS A 45 3.67 -21.47 -1.46
CA LYS A 45 4.98 -21.05 -0.96
C LYS A 45 5.08 -19.52 -0.89
N ASN A 46 4.81 -18.83 -2.00
CA ASN A 46 4.92 -17.38 -2.08
C ASN A 46 3.93 -16.67 -1.14
N LEU A 47 2.70 -17.15 -1.03
CA LEU A 47 1.72 -16.60 -0.10
C LEU A 47 2.18 -16.74 1.36
N ALA A 48 2.75 -17.88 1.72
CA ALA A 48 3.28 -18.09 3.06
C ALA A 48 4.49 -17.18 3.36
N GLU A 49 5.38 -16.99 2.38
CA GLU A 49 6.53 -16.08 2.50
C GLU A 49 6.08 -14.62 2.62
N ILE A 50 5.14 -14.17 1.78
CA ILE A 50 4.55 -12.83 1.86
C ILE A 50 3.90 -12.61 3.23
N TYR A 51 3.08 -13.54 3.69
CA TYR A 51 2.42 -13.43 4.99
C TYR A 51 3.41 -13.31 6.16
N LYS A 52 4.52 -14.05 6.10
CA LYS A 52 5.54 -14.05 7.15
C LYS A 52 6.45 -12.83 7.13
N ASP A 53 6.89 -12.41 5.96
CA ASP A 53 7.99 -11.43 5.82
C ASP A 53 7.54 -10.03 5.41
N ILE A 54 6.44 -9.89 4.65
CA ILE A 54 6.04 -8.58 4.15
C ILE A 54 5.07 -7.89 5.10
N SER A 55 5.39 -6.66 5.45
CA SER A 55 4.55 -5.81 6.29
C SER A 55 4.58 -4.35 5.80
N ARG A 56 3.67 -3.52 6.32
CA ARG A 56 3.66 -2.09 6.08
C ARG A 56 4.67 -1.40 6.99
N CYS A 57 5.52 -0.55 6.42
CA CYS A 57 6.45 0.25 7.19
C CYS A 57 5.69 1.32 8.01
N LYS A 58 5.95 1.38 9.31
CA LYS A 58 5.31 2.36 10.19
C LYS A 58 5.78 3.79 9.94
N ASN A 59 6.97 3.99 9.34
CA ASN A 59 7.52 5.31 9.09
C ASN A 59 7.03 5.93 7.78
N CYS A 60 7.03 5.16 6.68
CA CYS A 60 6.71 5.70 5.35
C CYS A 60 5.51 5.05 4.68
N GLY A 61 4.91 4.03 5.28
CA GLY A 61 3.75 3.33 4.74
C GLY A 61 4.02 2.37 3.58
N SER A 62 5.24 2.32 3.03
CA SER A 62 5.61 1.39 1.96
C SER A 62 5.61 -0.07 2.44
N LEU A 63 5.48 -1.00 1.51
CA LEU A 63 5.72 -2.40 1.82
C LEU A 63 7.21 -2.60 2.11
N LYS A 64 7.49 -3.35 3.16
CA LYS A 64 8.85 -3.71 3.56
C LYS A 64 8.98 -5.19 3.84
N SER A 65 10.18 -5.73 3.65
CA SER A 65 10.57 -7.02 4.18
C SER A 65 11.01 -6.86 5.64
N ASN A 66 10.47 -7.69 6.52
CA ASN A 66 10.87 -7.67 7.94
C ASN A 66 12.32 -8.12 8.11
N SER A 67 12.82 -8.95 7.19
CA SER A 67 14.21 -9.45 7.20
C SER A 67 15.23 -8.48 6.59
N LYS A 68 14.83 -7.64 5.61
CA LYS A 68 15.73 -6.75 4.85
C LYS A 68 15.59 -5.27 5.20
N GLY A 69 14.54 -4.90 5.93
CA GLY A 69 14.22 -3.50 6.23
C GLY A 69 13.39 -2.81 5.15
N CYS A 70 13.31 -1.50 5.18
CA CYS A 70 12.48 -0.69 4.31
C CYS A 70 13.31 0.04 3.25
N ASP A 71 13.10 -0.32 1.98
CA ASP A 71 13.75 0.40 0.86
C ASP A 71 13.18 1.80 0.64
N GLY A 72 11.96 2.06 1.14
CA GLY A 72 11.30 3.36 1.01
C GLY A 72 11.88 4.47 1.89
N CYS A 73 12.45 4.13 3.05
CA CYS A 73 12.95 5.13 4.00
C CYS A 73 14.29 4.77 4.68
N GLU A 74 14.73 3.51 4.69
CA GLU A 74 15.93 3.09 5.41
C GLU A 74 17.15 2.91 4.48
N ASN A 75 16.94 2.28 3.32
CA ASN A 75 18.03 1.80 2.46
C ASN A 75 18.39 2.72 1.29
N ASN A 76 17.67 3.82 1.07
CA ASN A 76 17.75 4.58 -0.18
C ASN A 76 18.38 5.97 0.05
N LYS A 77 19.70 6.05 -0.06
CA LYS A 77 20.47 7.27 0.16
C LYS A 77 20.70 8.14 -1.10
N ASN A 78 20.29 7.67 -2.28
CA ASN A 78 20.60 8.32 -3.57
C ASN A 78 19.40 9.02 -4.23
N LYS A 79 18.33 9.29 -3.46
CA LYS A 79 17.17 10.02 -3.95
C LYS A 79 17.29 11.51 -3.61
N PHE A 80 16.63 12.35 -4.40
CA PHE A 80 16.45 13.75 -4.03
C PHE A 80 15.69 13.83 -2.70
N ASN A 81 16.03 14.82 -1.87
CA ASN A 81 15.42 15.02 -0.55
C ASN A 81 14.00 15.61 -0.64
N LYS A 82 13.14 14.90 -1.37
CA LYS A 82 11.74 15.25 -1.63
C LYS A 82 10.85 14.08 -1.25
N ILE A 83 9.68 14.36 -0.71
CA ILE A 83 8.68 13.36 -0.35
C ILE A 83 7.43 13.56 -1.19
N CYS A 84 7.02 12.52 -1.93
CA CYS A 84 5.71 12.43 -2.57
C CYS A 84 4.75 11.68 -1.65
N VAL A 85 3.71 12.35 -1.20
CA VAL A 85 2.68 11.79 -0.33
C VAL A 85 1.55 11.26 -1.19
N VAL A 86 1.22 9.98 -1.03
CA VAL A 86 0.16 9.27 -1.75
C VAL A 86 -0.80 8.60 -0.77
N GLU A 87 -2.02 8.32 -1.21
CA GLU A 87 -3.06 7.71 -0.36
C GLU A 87 -2.81 6.22 -0.14
N ASN A 88 -2.37 5.50 -1.18
CA ASN A 88 -2.21 4.05 -1.14
C ASN A 88 -0.98 3.58 -1.93
N ILE A 89 -0.67 2.29 -1.82
CA ILE A 89 0.50 1.67 -2.44
C ILE A 89 0.36 1.57 -3.97
N ALA A 90 -0.86 1.46 -4.49
CA ALA A 90 -1.09 1.40 -5.93
C ALA A 90 -0.75 2.74 -6.60
N ASP A 91 -1.01 3.86 -5.92
CA ASP A 91 -0.60 5.20 -6.39
C ASP A 91 0.92 5.33 -6.44
N GLN A 92 1.62 4.85 -5.38
CA GLN A 92 3.08 4.77 -5.38
C GLN A 92 3.59 4.00 -6.60
N TRP A 93 3.09 2.79 -6.84
CA TRP A 93 3.52 1.96 -7.97
C TRP A 93 3.25 2.61 -9.32
N SER A 94 2.12 3.31 -9.46
CA SER A 94 1.79 4.04 -10.69
C SER A 94 2.79 5.15 -10.98
N ILE A 95 3.19 5.92 -9.97
CA ILE A 95 4.18 6.99 -10.13
C ILE A 95 5.59 6.40 -10.35
N GLU A 96 5.98 5.37 -9.61
CA GLU A 96 7.27 4.70 -9.78
C GLU A 96 7.43 4.10 -11.18
N SER A 97 6.37 3.50 -11.73
CA SER A 97 6.40 2.90 -13.08
C SER A 97 6.64 3.93 -14.18
N SER A 98 6.27 5.19 -13.96
CA SER A 98 6.52 6.28 -14.90
C SER A 98 7.98 6.75 -14.95
N SER A 99 8.78 6.40 -13.93
CA SER A 99 10.19 6.82 -13.76
C SER A 99 10.43 8.34 -13.77
N VAL A 100 9.37 9.14 -13.62
CA VAL A 100 9.46 10.62 -13.63
C VAL A 100 9.89 11.15 -12.27
N TYR A 101 9.53 10.46 -11.18
CA TYR A 101 9.81 10.88 -9.82
C TYR A 101 11.00 10.14 -9.21
N GLN A 102 11.94 10.87 -8.62
CA GLN A 102 13.18 10.32 -8.02
C GLN A 102 13.34 10.72 -6.54
N GLY A 103 12.27 10.96 -5.83
CA GLY A 103 12.27 11.25 -4.39
C GLY A 103 11.80 10.06 -3.56
N TYR A 104 11.55 10.34 -2.30
CA TYR A 104 10.96 9.38 -1.37
C TYR A 104 9.44 9.40 -1.46
N PHE A 105 8.80 8.28 -1.11
CA PHE A 105 7.36 8.21 -0.95
C PHE A 105 6.96 8.18 0.52
N HIS A 106 5.75 8.67 0.77
CA HIS A 106 5.06 8.49 2.03
C HIS A 106 3.60 8.11 1.75
N ILE A 107 3.20 6.92 2.18
CA ILE A 107 1.88 6.35 1.91
C ILE A 107 1.01 6.51 3.16
N LEU A 108 -0.05 7.29 3.06
CA LEU A 108 -0.95 7.59 4.17
C LEU A 108 -1.74 6.36 4.64
N GLY A 109 -2.22 5.55 3.68
CA GLY A 109 -3.08 4.40 3.93
C GLY A 109 -4.57 4.68 3.79
N GLY A 110 -4.94 5.83 3.26
CA GLY A 110 -6.31 6.25 3.00
C GLY A 110 -6.47 7.76 3.05
N THR A 111 -7.71 8.21 3.19
CA THR A 111 -8.12 9.61 3.31
C THR A 111 -8.88 9.84 4.61
N LEU A 112 -8.96 11.09 5.08
CA LEU A 112 -9.57 11.44 6.38
C LEU A 112 -11.05 11.07 6.49
N SER A 113 -11.81 11.15 5.40
CA SER A 113 -13.25 10.85 5.39
C SER A 113 -13.59 9.38 5.18
N SER A 114 -12.66 8.57 4.66
CA SER A 114 -12.85 7.13 4.50
C SER A 114 -12.68 6.36 5.83
N LEU A 115 -12.24 7.06 6.86
CA LEU A 115 -12.02 6.48 8.19
C LEU A 115 -13.11 6.97 9.12
N ASN A 116 -13.90 6.07 9.70
CA ASN A 116 -14.67 6.37 10.89
C ASN A 116 -13.72 6.96 11.93
N ASN A 117 -14.20 7.90 12.77
CA ASN A 117 -13.39 8.66 13.73
C ASN A 117 -12.46 7.81 14.63
N GLU A 118 -12.73 6.51 14.73
CA GLU A 118 -11.95 5.53 15.50
C GLU A 118 -10.64 5.07 14.83
N LYS A 119 -10.39 5.42 13.55
CA LYS A 119 -9.23 4.96 12.77
C LYS A 119 -8.35 6.08 12.22
N LYS A 120 -8.47 7.30 12.72
CA LYS A 120 -7.59 8.41 12.32
C LYS A 120 -6.11 8.13 12.62
N GLU A 121 -5.85 7.37 13.67
CA GLU A 121 -4.50 6.93 14.07
C GLU A 121 -3.84 5.96 13.06
N ASP A 122 -4.64 5.33 12.18
CA ASP A 122 -4.12 4.46 11.14
C ASP A 122 -3.52 5.23 9.95
N LEU A 123 -3.82 6.51 9.81
CA LEU A 123 -3.19 7.39 8.82
C LEU A 123 -1.82 7.85 9.31
N LEU A 124 -0.80 7.63 8.50
CA LEU A 124 0.57 7.96 8.87
C LEU A 124 0.90 9.46 8.71
N ILE A 125 -0.02 10.38 9.12
CA ILE A 125 0.20 11.83 9.01
C ILE A 125 1.21 12.30 10.06
N ASP A 126 1.10 11.85 11.30
CA ASP A 126 2.03 12.23 12.37
C ASP A 126 3.45 11.76 12.04
N SER A 127 3.58 10.53 11.52
CA SER A 127 4.85 9.99 11.04
C SER A 127 5.44 10.79 9.87
N LEU A 128 4.59 11.34 8.98
CA LEU A 128 5.04 12.25 7.93
C LEU A 128 5.62 13.54 8.52
N VAL A 129 4.92 14.15 9.46
CA VAL A 129 5.36 15.41 10.11
C VAL A 129 6.69 15.22 10.83
N GLU A 130 6.84 14.13 11.59
CA GLU A 130 8.09 13.79 12.25
C GLU A 130 9.23 13.58 11.25
N ARG A 131 8.94 12.85 10.18
CA ARG A 131 9.92 12.54 9.13
C ARG A 131 10.40 13.80 8.42
N VAL A 132 9.50 14.69 8.02
CA VAL A 132 9.83 15.95 7.35
C VAL A 132 10.76 16.80 8.21
N LYS A 133 10.47 16.89 9.52
CA LYS A 133 11.30 17.65 10.47
C LYS A 133 12.68 17.03 10.68
N LYS A 134 12.73 15.69 10.85
CA LYS A 134 13.96 14.95 11.16
C LYS A 134 14.92 14.90 9.97
N GLU A 135 14.40 14.72 8.76
CA GLU A 135 15.18 14.51 7.55
C GLU A 135 15.49 15.83 6.80
N ASN A 136 15.02 16.99 7.31
CA ASN A 136 15.16 18.31 6.66
C ASN A 136 14.75 18.26 5.19
N VAL A 137 13.54 17.78 4.93
CA VAL A 137 13.02 17.59 3.57
C VAL A 137 12.86 18.92 2.85
N ASP A 138 13.36 19.01 1.63
CA ASP A 138 13.34 20.24 0.82
C ASP A 138 11.96 20.52 0.21
N GLU A 139 11.23 19.47 -0.12
CA GLU A 139 9.93 19.59 -0.82
C GLU A 139 9.00 18.44 -0.44
N VAL A 140 7.73 18.76 -0.18
CA VAL A 140 6.66 17.79 0.02
C VAL A 140 5.62 17.96 -1.10
N ILE A 141 5.41 16.93 -1.90
CA ILE A 141 4.44 16.88 -2.99
C ILE A 141 3.22 16.10 -2.50
N LEU A 142 2.05 16.73 -2.44
CA LEU A 142 0.81 16.08 -2.07
C LEU A 142 0.10 15.53 -3.31
N ALA A 143 0.29 14.25 -3.60
CA ALA A 143 -0.31 13.54 -4.73
C ALA A 143 -1.54 12.73 -4.25
N THR A 144 -2.48 13.42 -3.61
CA THR A 144 -3.77 12.87 -3.20
C THR A 144 -4.78 12.96 -4.34
N SER A 145 -5.88 12.18 -4.25
CA SER A 145 -6.94 12.20 -5.26
C SER A 145 -7.62 13.57 -5.34
N ALA A 146 -8.15 13.92 -6.50
CA ALA A 146 -8.93 15.15 -6.72
C ALA A 146 -10.35 15.09 -6.15
N THR A 147 -10.65 14.12 -5.27
CA THR A 147 -11.91 14.00 -4.55
C THR A 147 -11.96 14.99 -3.38
N VAL A 148 -13.16 15.21 -2.82
CA VAL A 148 -13.33 16.06 -1.63
C VAL A 148 -12.49 15.54 -0.46
N GLU A 149 -12.46 14.22 -0.29
CA GLU A 149 -11.69 13.55 0.74
C GLU A 149 -10.18 13.74 0.57
N GLY A 150 -9.68 13.54 -0.66
CA GLY A 150 -8.26 13.72 -0.95
C GLY A 150 -7.81 15.16 -0.74
N GLN A 151 -8.62 16.14 -1.17
CA GLN A 151 -8.34 17.55 -0.97
C GLN A 151 -8.37 17.92 0.53
N THR A 152 -9.38 17.46 1.28
CA THR A 152 -9.45 17.66 2.73
C THR A 152 -8.23 17.10 3.44
N THR A 153 -7.78 15.91 3.02
CA THR A 153 -6.57 15.28 3.56
C THR A 153 -5.33 16.12 3.25
N ALA A 154 -5.21 16.62 2.00
CA ALA A 154 -4.11 17.49 1.61
C ALA A 154 -4.05 18.77 2.44
N PHE A 155 -5.18 19.46 2.63
CA PHE A 155 -5.24 20.66 3.48
C PHE A 155 -4.86 20.37 4.93
N TYR A 156 -5.32 19.25 5.47
CA TYR A 156 -4.95 18.86 6.84
C TYR A 156 -3.45 18.61 6.99
N ILE A 157 -2.83 17.93 6.01
CA ILE A 157 -1.39 17.72 6.00
C ILE A 157 -0.64 19.04 5.87
N GLN A 158 -1.09 19.93 4.99
CA GLN A 158 -0.50 21.25 4.80
C GLN A 158 -0.49 22.05 6.11
N ASP A 159 -1.62 22.09 6.82
CA ASP A 159 -1.73 22.77 8.10
C ASP A 159 -0.82 22.13 9.16
N SER A 160 -0.78 20.81 9.23
CA SER A 160 0.05 20.05 10.17
C SER A 160 1.55 20.28 9.96
N LEU A 161 1.98 20.43 8.72
CA LEU A 161 3.38 20.65 8.37
C LEU A 161 3.81 22.10 8.60
N LYS A 162 2.89 23.08 8.57
CA LYS A 162 3.18 24.54 8.70
C LYS A 162 4.34 24.98 7.78
N LEU A 163 4.46 24.37 6.60
CA LEU A 163 5.56 24.60 5.69
C LEU A 163 5.17 25.55 4.57
N SER A 164 6.09 26.46 4.23
CA SER A 164 6.00 27.36 3.08
C SER A 164 6.37 26.69 1.72
N LEU A 165 6.71 25.42 1.71
CA LEU A 165 7.25 24.67 0.56
C LEU A 165 6.40 23.44 0.20
N ILE A 166 5.10 23.64 -0.04
CA ILE A 166 4.18 22.56 -0.41
C ILE A 166 3.64 22.81 -1.82
N HIS A 167 3.79 21.83 -2.70
CA HIS A 167 3.11 21.77 -4.00
C HIS A 167 1.96 20.77 -3.92
N ILE A 168 0.77 21.19 -4.32
CA ILE A 168 -0.45 20.38 -4.39
C ILE A 168 -0.72 20.02 -5.85
#